data_5d082deccb7768310d7ca031fa9acef3
#
_entry.id   5d082deccb7768310d7ca031fa9acef3
#
_cell.length_a   1.000
_cell.length_b   1.000
_cell.length_c   1.000
_cell.angle_alpha   90.00
_cell.angle_beta   90.00
_cell.angle_gamma   90.00
#
_symmetry.space_group_name_H-M   'P 1'
#
loop_
_entity.id
_entity.type
_entity.pdbx_description
1 polymer ?
#
loop_
_entity_poly.entity_id
_entity_poly.type
_entity_poly.pdbx_seq_one_letter_code
_entity_poly.pdbx_strand_id
1 'polypeptide(L)'
;MEETPFISFIIPVYNVPTEMLCECLDSIIRLSLRKSEREIIVVDDGSQVSPLGALNNYLDDIIYIRQKNGGLGCARNRGLQNATGQYIQFVDADDALITNQYEHCLDIARFKGPDMVMFEFSRQEQSQKVYADQKAATGRYLLRHQNIKATACGYLFKATILGNMRFTTGIYHEDEELTPLLILRAGSIIQTDAEAYFYRSREASITTSQDARNTVKRLNDFKAIIYRLYQFAAVIPGSDRMALLRRVHQLTMDYIYKVIVETRNRHYLDRQLEELRKKGLFPLADKDYTKKYKWFRRLTNSKIGLAFLMRTLPLIKRER
;
A
#
# COMPACT_ATOMS: atom_id res chain seq x y z
N MET A 1 -18.46 2.97 30.33
CA MET A 1 -17.29 2.74 29.46
C MET A 1 -17.76 3.03 28.05
N GLU A 2 -17.15 3.96 27.35
CA GLU A 2 -17.45 4.15 25.93
C GLU A 2 -17.11 2.86 25.19
N GLU A 3 -18.03 2.36 24.38
CA GLU A 3 -17.81 1.17 23.58
C GLU A 3 -16.73 1.48 22.54
N THR A 4 -15.66 0.66 22.49
CA THR A 4 -14.62 0.78 21.48
C THR A 4 -15.23 0.56 20.09
N PRO A 5 -15.07 1.47 19.12
CA PRO A 5 -15.58 1.28 17.77
C PRO A 5 -15.06 -0.03 17.15
N PHE A 6 -15.87 -0.67 16.32
CA PHE A 6 -15.45 -1.87 15.61
C PHE A 6 -14.34 -1.56 14.59
N ILE A 7 -14.44 -0.39 13.90
CA ILE A 7 -13.50 -0.02 12.87
C ILE A 7 -13.26 1.51 12.83
N SER A 8 -11.99 1.91 12.65
CA SER A 8 -11.60 3.28 12.33
C SER A 8 -11.22 3.38 10.85
N PHE A 9 -11.92 4.23 10.11
CA PHE A 9 -11.57 4.64 8.75
C PHE A 9 -10.69 5.87 8.81
N ILE A 10 -9.51 5.81 8.19
CA ILE A 10 -8.55 6.94 8.17
C ILE A 10 -8.46 7.45 6.73
N ILE A 11 -8.81 8.72 6.54
CA ILE A 11 -8.91 9.38 5.23
C ILE A 11 -7.93 10.55 5.18
N PRO A 12 -6.73 10.38 4.60
CA PRO A 12 -5.80 11.47 4.36
C PRO A 12 -6.29 12.33 3.19
N VAL A 13 -6.32 13.65 3.37
CA VAL A 13 -6.78 14.62 2.38
C VAL A 13 -5.70 15.64 2.09
N TYR A 14 -5.40 15.88 0.80
CA TYR A 14 -4.56 16.99 0.37
C TYR A 14 -4.96 17.45 -1.04
N ASN A 15 -5.57 18.64 -1.15
CA ASN A 15 -6.02 19.23 -2.42
C ASN A 15 -6.87 18.27 -3.27
N VAL A 16 -7.76 17.50 -2.63
CA VAL A 16 -8.73 16.62 -3.29
C VAL A 16 -9.98 17.43 -3.58
N PRO A 17 -10.62 17.27 -4.77
CA PRO A 17 -11.93 17.84 -5.05
C PRO A 17 -12.94 17.42 -3.97
N THR A 18 -13.72 18.39 -3.49
CA THR A 18 -14.67 18.17 -2.37
C THR A 18 -15.74 17.15 -2.70
N GLU A 19 -16.16 17.09 -3.95
CA GLU A 19 -17.15 16.12 -4.44
C GLU A 19 -16.64 14.69 -4.25
N MET A 20 -15.37 14.42 -4.57
CA MET A 20 -14.77 13.10 -4.39
C MET A 20 -14.64 12.74 -2.90
N LEU A 21 -14.27 13.70 -2.06
CA LEU A 21 -14.22 13.48 -0.61
C LEU A 21 -15.61 13.18 -0.05
N CYS A 22 -16.66 13.87 -0.51
CA CYS A 22 -18.04 13.57 -0.11
C CYS A 22 -18.47 12.16 -0.58
N GLU A 23 -18.16 11.76 -1.82
CA GLU A 23 -18.43 10.41 -2.32
C GLU A 23 -17.70 9.34 -1.49
N CYS A 24 -16.43 9.59 -1.11
CA CYS A 24 -15.67 8.74 -0.21
C CYS A 24 -16.39 8.56 1.13
N LEU A 25 -16.79 9.66 1.78
CA LEU A 25 -17.50 9.65 3.07
C LEU A 25 -18.86 8.93 2.96
N ASP A 26 -19.63 9.24 1.92
CA ASP A 26 -20.90 8.60 1.66
C ASP A 26 -20.77 7.08 1.52
N SER A 27 -19.70 6.60 0.87
CA SER A 27 -19.46 5.18 0.71
C SER A 27 -19.24 4.45 2.04
N ILE A 28 -18.65 5.14 3.03
CA ILE A 28 -18.43 4.62 4.39
C ILE A 28 -19.69 4.72 5.23
N ILE A 29 -20.44 5.85 5.12
CA ILE A 29 -21.64 6.08 5.89
C ILE A 29 -22.77 5.13 5.51
N ARG A 30 -22.83 4.70 4.24
CA ARG A 30 -23.82 3.71 3.74
C ARG A 30 -23.58 2.28 4.23
N LEU A 31 -22.42 1.99 4.85
CA LEU A 31 -22.16 0.67 5.41
C LEU A 31 -23.10 0.37 6.57
N SER A 32 -23.45 -0.90 6.76
CA SER A 32 -24.33 -1.39 7.83
C SER A 32 -23.67 -1.37 9.22
N LEU A 33 -22.93 -0.29 9.50
CA LEU A 33 -22.29 -0.02 10.78
C LEU A 33 -23.07 1.06 11.53
N ARG A 34 -23.45 0.77 12.77
CA ARG A 34 -23.99 1.81 13.65
C ARG A 34 -22.95 2.92 13.87
N LYS A 35 -23.38 4.11 14.20
CA LYS A 35 -22.50 5.25 14.49
C LYS A 35 -21.49 4.92 15.60
N SER A 36 -21.87 4.16 16.60
CA SER A 36 -20.99 3.69 17.68
C SER A 36 -19.98 2.61 17.24
N GLU A 37 -20.22 1.93 16.11
CA GLU A 37 -19.34 0.87 15.60
C GLU A 37 -18.27 1.39 14.64
N ARG A 38 -18.41 2.63 14.13
CA ARG A 38 -17.46 3.23 13.19
C ARG A 38 -16.90 4.53 13.72
N GLU A 39 -15.66 4.79 13.37
CA GLU A 39 -14.96 6.05 13.57
C GLU A 39 -14.40 6.49 12.23
N ILE A 40 -14.68 7.71 11.79
CA ILE A 40 -14.21 8.25 10.50
C ILE A 40 -13.30 9.43 10.79
N ILE A 41 -12.00 9.27 10.51
CA ILE A 41 -10.96 10.27 10.81
C ILE A 41 -10.47 10.88 9.50
N VAL A 42 -10.86 12.12 9.25
CA VAL A 42 -10.43 12.90 8.08
C VAL A 42 -9.24 13.75 8.47
N VAL A 43 -8.08 13.50 7.85
CA VAL A 43 -6.85 14.26 8.13
C VAL A 43 -6.50 15.13 6.94
N ASP A 44 -6.80 16.42 7.03
CA ASP A 44 -6.39 17.45 6.05
C ASP A 44 -4.92 17.81 6.25
N ASP A 45 -4.07 17.35 5.35
CA ASP A 45 -2.63 17.57 5.36
C ASP A 45 -2.24 18.94 4.78
N GLY A 46 -2.95 19.98 5.19
CA GLY A 46 -2.67 21.37 4.83
C GLY A 46 -3.09 21.71 3.41
N SER A 47 -4.28 21.30 2.99
CA SER A 47 -4.86 21.71 1.70
C SER A 47 -4.90 23.21 1.55
N GLN A 48 -4.67 23.72 0.31
CA GLN A 48 -4.68 25.16 -0.01
C GLN A 48 -6.04 25.77 0.31
N VAL A 49 -7.12 25.07 -0.06
CA VAL A 49 -8.49 25.37 0.35
C VAL A 49 -8.94 24.28 1.30
N SER A 50 -9.36 24.66 2.51
CA SER A 50 -9.85 23.68 3.49
C SER A 50 -11.17 23.07 3.01
N PRO A 51 -11.30 21.73 3.02
CA PRO A 51 -12.55 21.07 2.67
C PRO A 51 -13.64 21.24 3.75
N LEU A 52 -13.31 21.77 4.93
CA LEU A 52 -14.20 21.81 6.10
C LEU A 52 -15.58 22.42 5.80
N GLY A 53 -15.62 23.47 4.98
CA GLY A 53 -16.88 24.12 4.62
C GLY A 53 -17.86 23.21 3.85
N ALA A 54 -17.33 22.28 3.04
CA ALA A 54 -18.14 21.29 2.32
C ALA A 54 -18.50 20.07 3.18
N LEU A 55 -17.86 19.91 4.34
CA LEU A 55 -18.08 18.80 5.25
C LEU A 55 -19.13 19.08 6.33
N ASN A 56 -19.84 20.20 6.26
CA ASN A 56 -20.83 20.58 7.28
C ASN A 56 -21.88 19.50 7.55
N ASN A 57 -22.33 18.78 6.52
CA ASN A 57 -23.31 17.68 6.65
C ASN A 57 -22.73 16.40 7.27
N TYR A 58 -21.41 16.34 7.43
CA TYR A 58 -20.70 15.16 7.94
C TYR A 58 -20.10 15.36 9.33
N LEU A 59 -20.14 16.61 9.88
CA LEU A 59 -19.43 16.95 11.12
C LEU A 59 -19.83 16.08 12.31
N ASP A 60 -21.06 15.61 12.34
CA ASP A 60 -21.54 14.71 13.41
C ASP A 60 -21.01 13.27 13.26
N ASP A 61 -20.51 12.89 12.09
CA ASP A 61 -20.05 11.53 11.77
C ASP A 61 -18.53 11.41 11.67
N ILE A 62 -17.79 12.53 11.62
CA ILE A 62 -16.35 12.53 11.39
C ILE A 62 -15.56 13.21 12.50
N ILE A 63 -14.31 12.78 12.66
CA ILE A 63 -13.27 13.50 13.40
C ILE A 63 -12.40 14.21 12.35
N TYR A 64 -12.54 15.53 12.26
CA TYR A 64 -11.74 16.34 11.33
C TYR A 64 -10.49 16.87 12.00
N ILE A 65 -9.33 16.60 11.42
CA ILE A 65 -8.02 17.05 11.91
C ILE A 65 -7.31 17.78 10.76
N ARG A 66 -6.89 19.03 10.99
CA ARG A 66 -6.03 19.74 10.05
C ARG A 66 -4.62 19.87 10.60
N GLN A 67 -3.64 19.64 9.75
CA GLN A 67 -2.21 19.78 10.09
C GLN A 67 -1.46 20.57 9.01
N LYS A 68 -0.23 21.00 9.32
CA LYS A 68 0.69 21.50 8.30
C LYS A 68 1.10 20.35 7.40
N ASN A 69 1.18 20.58 6.07
CA ASN A 69 1.55 19.55 5.12
C ASN A 69 2.85 18.85 5.51
N GLY A 70 2.74 17.54 5.70
CA GLY A 70 3.83 16.62 6.04
C GLY A 70 3.92 15.43 5.10
N GLY A 71 3.02 15.35 4.12
CA GLY A 71 2.89 14.25 3.16
C GLY A 71 2.02 13.10 3.66
N LEU A 72 1.67 12.20 2.73
CA LEU A 72 0.69 11.13 2.90
C LEU A 72 0.97 10.25 4.14
N GLY A 73 2.22 9.81 4.32
CA GLY A 73 2.61 9.00 5.49
C GLY A 73 2.41 9.75 6.82
N CYS A 74 2.64 11.07 6.84
CA CYS A 74 2.41 11.91 8.03
C CYS A 74 0.91 12.01 8.35
N ALA A 75 0.06 12.22 7.33
CA ALA A 75 -1.38 12.29 7.49
C ALA A 75 -1.95 10.95 8.00
N ARG A 76 -1.52 9.82 7.40
CA ARG A 76 -1.91 8.48 7.89
C ARG A 76 -1.48 8.24 9.33
N ASN A 77 -0.25 8.64 9.71
CA ASN A 77 0.22 8.53 11.09
C ASN A 77 -0.60 9.37 12.06
N ARG A 78 -1.04 10.58 11.63
CA ARG A 78 -1.92 11.41 12.43
C ARG A 78 -3.28 10.76 12.65
N GLY A 79 -3.82 10.14 11.63
CA GLY A 79 -5.04 9.32 11.74
C GLY A 79 -4.85 8.16 12.72
N LEU A 80 -3.75 7.40 12.61
CA LEU A 80 -3.42 6.30 13.52
C LEU A 80 -3.27 6.72 14.99
N GLN A 81 -2.86 7.95 15.27
CA GLN A 81 -2.77 8.48 16.65
C GLN A 81 -4.13 8.73 17.28
N ASN A 82 -5.15 8.92 16.47
CA ASN A 82 -6.51 9.22 16.92
C ASN A 82 -7.47 8.04 16.76
N ALA A 83 -7.06 6.99 16.06
CA ALA A 83 -7.87 5.80 15.84
C ALA A 83 -7.98 4.96 17.11
N THR A 84 -9.22 4.64 17.49
CA THR A 84 -9.56 3.84 18.69
C THR A 84 -10.23 2.51 18.36
N GLY A 85 -10.61 2.29 17.09
CA GLY A 85 -11.30 1.10 16.63
C GLY A 85 -10.49 -0.18 16.74
N GLN A 86 -11.19 -1.32 16.87
CA GLN A 86 -10.56 -2.64 16.88
C GLN A 86 -9.84 -2.95 15.56
N TYR A 87 -10.46 -2.56 14.44
CA TYR A 87 -9.88 -2.64 13.11
C TYR A 87 -9.55 -1.24 12.58
N ILE A 88 -8.61 -1.17 11.66
CA ILE A 88 -8.20 0.04 10.95
C ILE A 88 -8.32 -0.20 9.44
N GLN A 89 -8.89 0.75 8.72
CA GLN A 89 -8.94 0.82 7.26
C GLN A 89 -8.46 2.20 6.79
N PHE A 90 -7.50 2.23 5.89
CA PHE A 90 -7.17 3.46 5.16
C PHE A 90 -8.03 3.56 3.91
N VAL A 91 -8.55 4.75 3.64
CA VAL A 91 -9.27 5.05 2.39
C VAL A 91 -8.70 6.34 1.82
N ASP A 92 -8.24 6.32 0.58
CA ASP A 92 -7.76 7.54 -0.07
C ASP A 92 -8.96 8.43 -0.43
N ALA A 93 -8.84 9.73 -0.20
CA ALA A 93 -9.96 10.68 -0.25
C ALA A 93 -10.60 10.87 -1.64
N ASP A 94 -9.96 10.39 -2.68
CA ASP A 94 -10.44 10.39 -4.07
C ASP A 94 -11.03 9.05 -4.53
N ASP A 95 -11.06 8.06 -3.66
CA ASP A 95 -11.57 6.72 -3.88
C ASP A 95 -12.85 6.46 -3.07
N ALA A 96 -13.45 5.28 -3.19
CA ALA A 96 -14.64 4.90 -2.44
C ALA A 96 -14.66 3.40 -2.13
N LEU A 97 -15.46 3.01 -1.13
CA LEU A 97 -15.74 1.60 -0.85
C LEU A 97 -16.95 1.13 -1.67
N ILE A 98 -16.88 -0.07 -2.22
CA ILE A 98 -18.01 -0.70 -2.93
C ILE A 98 -18.85 -1.43 -1.89
N THR A 99 -19.96 -0.81 -1.48
CA THR A 99 -20.74 -1.17 -0.29
C THR A 99 -21.01 -2.67 -0.15
N ASN A 100 -21.63 -3.31 -1.16
CA ASN A 100 -22.00 -4.74 -1.09
C ASN A 100 -20.78 -5.68 -0.97
N GLN A 101 -19.66 -5.31 -1.55
CA GLN A 101 -18.41 -6.09 -1.51
C GLN A 101 -17.66 -5.84 -0.19
N TYR A 102 -17.68 -4.59 0.31
CA TYR A 102 -16.99 -4.25 1.55
C TYR A 102 -17.76 -4.76 2.79
N GLU A 103 -19.11 -4.85 2.74
CA GLU A 103 -19.91 -5.50 3.77
C GLU A 103 -19.46 -6.94 4.03
N HIS A 104 -19.14 -7.69 2.97
CA HIS A 104 -18.57 -9.01 3.13
C HIS A 104 -17.23 -9.01 3.88
N CYS A 105 -16.37 -8.00 3.64
CA CYS A 105 -15.10 -7.86 4.39
C CYS A 105 -15.36 -7.57 5.88
N LEU A 106 -16.38 -6.77 6.19
CA LEU A 106 -16.81 -6.51 7.58
C LEU A 106 -17.35 -7.78 8.24
N ASP A 107 -18.14 -8.59 7.52
CA ASP A 107 -18.64 -9.86 8.02
C ASP A 107 -17.49 -10.85 8.31
N ILE A 108 -16.51 -10.94 7.43
CA ILE A 108 -15.30 -11.75 7.70
C ILE A 108 -14.63 -11.26 8.98
N ALA A 109 -14.44 -9.95 9.13
CA ALA A 109 -13.79 -9.37 10.30
C ALA A 109 -14.57 -9.64 11.57
N ARG A 110 -15.91 -9.51 11.52
CA ARG A 110 -16.82 -9.66 12.66
C ARG A 110 -16.97 -11.12 13.10
N PHE A 111 -17.20 -12.03 12.15
CA PHE A 111 -17.54 -13.41 12.47
C PHE A 111 -16.34 -14.37 12.52
N LYS A 112 -15.30 -14.11 11.73
CA LYS A 112 -14.09 -14.96 11.72
C LYS A 112 -12.94 -14.35 12.53
N GLY A 113 -12.95 -13.04 12.77
CA GLY A 113 -11.99 -12.31 13.60
C GLY A 113 -10.53 -12.44 13.18
N PRO A 114 -10.15 -12.43 11.87
CA PRO A 114 -8.76 -12.51 11.47
C PRO A 114 -8.00 -11.25 11.87
N ASP A 115 -6.68 -11.32 11.88
CA ASP A 115 -5.84 -10.14 12.12
C ASP A 115 -5.86 -9.18 10.92
N MET A 116 -6.14 -9.69 9.72
CA MET A 116 -6.24 -8.89 8.50
C MET A 116 -7.22 -9.54 7.50
N VAL A 117 -8.02 -8.72 6.83
CA VAL A 117 -8.81 -9.11 5.65
C VAL A 117 -8.26 -8.35 4.46
N MET A 118 -7.81 -9.05 3.43
CA MET A 118 -7.31 -8.48 2.17
C MET A 118 -8.35 -8.70 1.07
N PHE A 119 -8.56 -7.69 0.23
CA PHE A 119 -9.56 -7.68 -0.83
C PHE A 119 -9.00 -7.09 -2.13
N GLU A 120 -9.79 -7.12 -3.20
CA GLU A 120 -9.38 -6.62 -4.52
C GLU A 120 -9.94 -5.23 -4.81
N PHE A 121 -9.34 -4.58 -5.83
CA PHE A 121 -9.72 -3.27 -6.32
C PHE A 121 -10.54 -3.40 -7.59
N SER A 122 -11.52 -2.50 -7.75
CA SER A 122 -12.27 -2.31 -9.00
C SER A 122 -11.97 -0.92 -9.61
N ARG A 123 -12.10 -0.82 -10.92
CA ARG A 123 -12.17 0.44 -11.67
C ARG A 123 -13.61 0.89 -11.92
N GLN A 124 -14.57 0.09 -11.48
CA GLN A 124 -15.99 0.36 -11.57
C GLN A 124 -16.53 0.67 -10.18
N GLU A 125 -17.41 1.66 -10.08
CA GLU A 125 -18.02 2.09 -8.80
C GLU A 125 -18.94 1.04 -8.19
N GLN A 126 -19.40 0.09 -9.00
CA GLN A 126 -20.25 -1.00 -8.56
C GLN A 126 -19.64 -2.32 -9.04
N SER A 127 -19.71 -3.33 -8.20
CA SER A 127 -19.35 -4.70 -8.54
C SER A 127 -20.43 -5.66 -8.09
N GLN A 128 -20.82 -6.55 -8.98
CA GLN A 128 -21.71 -7.69 -8.68
C GLN A 128 -20.93 -9.00 -8.77
N LYS A 129 -19.62 -8.94 -8.67
CA LYS A 129 -18.76 -10.11 -8.70
C LYS A 129 -19.14 -11.06 -7.56
N VAL A 130 -19.33 -12.31 -7.90
CA VAL A 130 -19.38 -13.38 -6.92
C VAL A 130 -17.98 -13.60 -6.38
N TYR A 131 -17.81 -13.46 -5.09
CA TYR A 131 -16.52 -13.54 -4.42
C TYR A 131 -16.32 -14.90 -3.75
N ALA A 132 -15.06 -15.26 -3.57
CA ALA A 132 -14.64 -16.44 -2.84
C ALA A 132 -13.56 -16.08 -1.82
N ASP A 133 -13.68 -16.68 -0.64
CA ASP A 133 -12.70 -16.50 0.42
C ASP A 133 -11.65 -17.60 0.36
N GLN A 134 -10.40 -17.24 0.59
CA GLN A 134 -9.35 -18.18 0.83
C GLN A 134 -9.35 -18.64 2.29
N LYS A 135 -8.82 -19.82 2.55
CA LYS A 135 -8.58 -20.28 3.92
C LYS A 135 -7.62 -19.34 4.61
N ALA A 136 -7.85 -19.11 5.92
CA ALA A 136 -6.96 -18.29 6.73
C ALA A 136 -5.51 -18.80 6.66
N ALA A 137 -4.58 -17.89 6.46
CA ALA A 137 -3.14 -18.16 6.41
C ALA A 137 -2.38 -17.19 7.31
N THR A 138 -1.19 -17.57 7.75
CA THR A 138 -0.31 -16.64 8.47
C THR A 138 0.34 -15.66 7.48
N GLY A 139 0.61 -14.44 7.91
CA GLY A 139 1.31 -13.47 7.06
C GLY A 139 2.69 -13.95 6.62
N ARG A 140 3.39 -14.70 7.47
CA ARG A 140 4.64 -15.38 7.12
C ARG A 140 4.45 -16.33 5.93
N TYR A 141 3.38 -17.12 5.93
CA TYR A 141 3.08 -18.01 4.82
C TYR A 141 2.82 -17.24 3.52
N LEU A 142 1.99 -16.17 3.59
CA LEU A 142 1.68 -15.35 2.42
C LEU A 142 2.96 -14.72 1.83
N LEU A 143 3.78 -14.07 2.64
CA LEU A 143 5.03 -13.45 2.18
C LEU A 143 6.01 -14.47 1.57
N ARG A 144 5.99 -15.72 2.02
CA ARG A 144 6.87 -16.78 1.46
C ARG A 144 6.38 -17.35 0.15
N HIS A 145 5.07 -17.35 -0.11
CA HIS A 145 4.50 -18.11 -1.23
C HIS A 145 3.79 -17.25 -2.27
N GLN A 146 3.38 -16.03 -1.89
CA GLN A 146 2.61 -15.16 -2.78
C GLN A 146 3.33 -13.84 -3.06
N ASN A 147 2.99 -13.21 -4.19
CA ASN A 147 3.32 -11.82 -4.45
C ASN A 147 2.21 -10.96 -3.83
N ILE A 148 2.59 -10.05 -2.96
CA ILE A 148 1.66 -9.10 -2.36
C ILE A 148 1.68 -7.76 -3.10
N LYS A 149 0.51 -7.14 -3.20
CA LYS A 149 0.40 -5.71 -3.54
C LYS A 149 0.54 -4.94 -2.22
N ALA A 150 1.58 -4.11 -2.11
CA ALA A 150 1.74 -3.26 -0.95
C ALA A 150 0.97 -1.97 -1.19
N THR A 151 -0.26 -1.91 -0.72
CA THR A 151 -1.10 -0.72 -0.73
C THR A 151 -1.82 -0.61 0.60
N ALA A 152 -1.79 0.55 1.23
CA ALA A 152 -2.39 0.74 2.54
C ALA A 152 -3.93 0.57 2.51
N CYS A 153 -4.56 0.81 1.35
CA CYS A 153 -6.01 0.78 1.20
C CYS A 153 -6.59 -0.60 0.88
N GLY A 154 -5.77 -1.60 0.55
CA GLY A 154 -6.21 -2.93 0.06
C GLY A 154 -6.54 -3.93 1.15
N TYR A 155 -6.64 -3.52 2.39
CA TYR A 155 -6.94 -4.39 3.52
C TYR A 155 -7.43 -3.60 4.74
N LEU A 156 -8.26 -4.24 5.54
CA LEU A 156 -8.50 -3.84 6.92
C LEU A 156 -7.72 -4.76 7.88
N PHE A 157 -7.28 -4.23 9.01
CA PHE A 157 -6.43 -4.97 9.94
C PHE A 157 -6.70 -4.60 11.40
N LYS A 158 -6.49 -5.55 12.33
CA LYS A 158 -6.60 -5.28 13.76
C LYS A 158 -5.56 -4.26 14.21
N ALA A 159 -5.98 -3.28 14.98
CA ALA A 159 -5.09 -2.27 15.56
C ALA A 159 -3.95 -2.90 16.38
N THR A 160 -4.19 -4.05 16.99
CA THR A 160 -3.21 -4.77 17.83
C THR A 160 -1.97 -5.23 17.07
N ILE A 161 -2.08 -5.58 15.77
CA ILE A 161 -0.89 -6.00 15.01
C ILE A 161 -0.01 -4.83 14.59
N LEU A 162 -0.53 -3.59 14.61
CA LEU A 162 0.24 -2.39 14.29
C LEU A 162 1.32 -2.11 15.34
N GLY A 163 0.94 -2.17 16.62
CA GLY A 163 1.84 -1.79 17.72
C GLY A 163 2.42 -0.39 17.50
N ASN A 164 3.74 -0.26 17.64
CA ASN A 164 4.46 1.01 17.48
C ASN A 164 4.89 1.31 16.02
N MET A 165 4.48 0.47 15.04
CA MET A 165 4.81 0.74 13.64
C MET A 165 4.09 1.98 13.13
N ARG A 166 4.80 2.79 12.36
CA ARG A 166 4.28 4.00 11.69
C ARG A 166 4.86 4.08 10.29
N PHE A 167 4.18 4.80 9.42
CA PHE A 167 4.70 5.13 8.09
C PHE A 167 5.95 6.00 8.22
N THR A 168 6.97 5.73 7.44
CA THR A 168 8.10 6.65 7.30
C THR A 168 7.61 7.90 6.57
N THR A 169 7.84 9.07 7.17
CA THR A 169 7.37 10.36 6.63
C THR A 169 8.33 10.93 5.61
N GLY A 170 7.82 11.76 4.68
CA GLY A 170 8.64 12.47 3.70
C GLY A 170 9.17 11.63 2.54
N ILE A 171 8.75 10.38 2.42
CA ILE A 171 9.12 9.46 1.34
C ILE A 171 7.92 9.10 0.46
N TYR A 172 8.22 8.70 -0.78
CA TYR A 172 7.26 8.00 -1.65
C TYR A 172 7.29 6.50 -1.36
N HIS A 173 6.17 5.81 -1.64
CA HIS A 173 6.04 4.35 -1.47
C HIS A 173 6.14 3.88 -0.02
N GLU A 174 5.68 4.70 0.93
CA GLU A 174 5.69 4.40 2.37
C GLU A 174 4.92 3.13 2.73
N ASP A 175 3.94 2.76 1.90
CA ASP A 175 3.16 1.53 1.98
C ASP A 175 4.00 0.27 1.65
N GLU A 176 4.95 0.37 0.73
CA GLU A 176 5.88 -0.72 0.40
C GLU A 176 6.79 -1.10 1.58
N GLU A 177 6.97 -0.21 2.54
CA GLU A 177 7.70 -0.48 3.77
C GLU A 177 6.81 -1.05 4.86
N LEU A 178 5.67 -0.40 5.15
CA LEU A 178 4.81 -0.79 6.28
C LEU A 178 4.04 -2.07 6.03
N THR A 179 3.45 -2.22 4.83
CA THR A 179 2.56 -3.37 4.52
C THR A 179 3.22 -4.74 4.73
N PRO A 180 4.44 -5.03 4.22
CA PRO A 180 5.05 -6.33 4.46
C PRO A 180 5.38 -6.58 5.94
N LEU A 181 5.69 -5.55 6.71
CA LEU A 181 5.93 -5.68 8.15
C LEU A 181 4.65 -5.95 8.93
N LEU A 182 3.55 -5.30 8.53
CA LEU A 182 2.23 -5.53 9.11
C LEU A 182 1.73 -6.95 8.79
N ILE A 183 1.86 -7.39 7.54
CA ILE A 183 1.54 -8.76 7.13
C ILE A 183 2.36 -9.77 7.93
N LEU A 184 3.66 -9.54 8.13
CA LEU A 184 4.54 -10.46 8.86
C LEU A 184 4.07 -10.70 10.30
N ARG A 185 3.45 -9.69 10.93
CA ARG A 185 2.90 -9.77 12.30
C ARG A 185 1.55 -10.47 12.37
N ALA A 186 0.82 -10.56 11.27
CA ALA A 186 -0.51 -11.16 11.26
C ALA A 186 -0.43 -12.69 11.42
N GLY A 187 -1.02 -13.21 12.47
CA GLY A 187 -1.15 -14.65 12.71
C GLY A 187 -2.25 -15.28 11.88
N SER A 188 -3.26 -14.48 11.47
CA SER A 188 -4.41 -14.93 10.67
C SER A 188 -4.80 -13.87 9.65
N ILE A 189 -4.68 -14.20 8.36
CA ILE A 189 -5.10 -13.36 7.24
C ILE A 189 -6.09 -14.14 6.40
N ILE A 190 -7.23 -13.53 6.09
CA ILE A 190 -8.18 -14.03 5.10
C ILE A 190 -8.10 -13.14 3.86
N GLN A 191 -7.85 -13.76 2.72
CA GLN A 191 -7.92 -13.09 1.42
C GLN A 191 -9.27 -13.40 0.79
N THR A 192 -9.96 -12.38 0.30
CA THR A 192 -11.15 -12.50 -0.53
C THR A 192 -10.89 -11.84 -1.88
N ASP A 193 -11.51 -12.34 -2.94
CA ASP A 193 -11.48 -11.71 -4.25
C ASP A 193 -12.65 -10.72 -4.46
N ALA A 194 -13.36 -10.35 -3.35
CA ALA A 194 -14.33 -9.29 -3.34
C ALA A 194 -13.70 -7.98 -3.82
N GLU A 195 -14.31 -7.33 -4.79
CA GLU A 195 -13.88 -6.03 -5.31
C GLU A 195 -14.42 -4.91 -4.41
N ALA A 196 -13.85 -4.82 -3.20
CA ALA A 196 -14.38 -3.99 -2.13
C ALA A 196 -13.96 -2.52 -2.17
N TYR A 197 -13.05 -2.17 -3.06
CA TYR A 197 -12.46 -0.84 -3.15
C TYR A 197 -12.51 -0.32 -4.57
N PHE A 198 -13.20 0.81 -4.79
CA PHE A 198 -13.21 1.54 -6.05
C PHE A 198 -11.99 2.45 -6.15
N TYR A 199 -11.06 2.10 -7.03
CA TYR A 199 -9.87 2.90 -7.32
C TYR A 199 -10.09 3.80 -8.52
N ARG A 200 -10.20 5.11 -8.27
CA ARG A 200 -10.44 6.12 -9.29
C ARG A 200 -9.18 6.42 -10.10
N SER A 201 -9.27 6.37 -11.41
CA SER A 201 -8.18 6.82 -12.28
C SER A 201 -8.21 8.34 -12.43
N ARG A 202 -7.11 9.02 -12.10
CA ARG A 202 -6.91 10.45 -12.33
C ARG A 202 -5.69 10.71 -13.22
N GLU A 203 -5.79 11.69 -14.12
CA GLU A 203 -4.64 12.11 -14.95
C GLU A 203 -3.52 12.76 -14.12
N ALA A 204 -3.86 13.44 -13.03
CA ALA A 204 -2.93 14.15 -12.14
C ALA A 204 -2.61 13.37 -10.85
N SER A 205 -2.30 12.08 -10.94
CA SER A 205 -1.85 11.30 -9.76
C SER A 205 -0.38 11.60 -9.41
N ILE A 206 -0.05 11.62 -8.12
CA ILE A 206 1.33 11.76 -7.62
C ILE A 206 2.28 10.73 -8.26
N THR A 207 1.75 9.56 -8.59
CA THR A 207 2.51 8.46 -9.21
C THR A 207 2.78 8.67 -10.71
N THR A 208 2.04 9.54 -11.39
CA THR A 208 2.13 9.77 -12.85
C THR A 208 2.98 10.97 -13.23
N SER A 209 3.41 11.82 -12.28
CA SER A 209 4.29 12.96 -12.54
C SER A 209 5.58 12.54 -13.24
N GLN A 210 5.84 13.09 -14.43
CA GLN A 210 7.03 12.79 -15.26
C GLN A 210 8.22 13.72 -14.96
N ASP A 211 8.17 14.55 -13.93
CA ASP A 211 9.31 15.40 -13.56
C ASP A 211 10.53 14.53 -13.18
N ALA A 212 11.67 14.82 -13.81
CA ALA A 212 12.91 14.07 -13.61
C ALA A 212 13.40 14.10 -12.15
N ARG A 213 13.20 15.21 -11.43
CA ARG A 213 13.58 15.34 -10.02
C ARG A 213 12.72 14.42 -9.14
N ASN A 214 11.41 14.41 -9.37
CA ASN A 214 10.48 13.55 -8.67
C ASN A 214 10.75 12.08 -8.98
N THR A 215 11.12 11.74 -10.22
CA THR A 215 11.49 10.38 -10.61
C THR A 215 12.72 9.90 -9.83
N VAL A 216 13.79 10.71 -9.77
CA VAL A 216 14.98 10.35 -9.00
C VAL A 216 14.68 10.24 -7.51
N LYS A 217 13.87 11.13 -6.96
CA LYS A 217 13.44 11.04 -5.56
C LYS A 217 12.69 9.74 -5.29
N ARG A 218 11.66 9.41 -6.11
CA ARG A 218 10.90 8.15 -5.97
C ARG A 218 11.81 6.92 -6.00
N LEU A 219 12.77 6.87 -6.94
CA LEU A 219 13.72 5.76 -7.03
C LEU A 219 14.64 5.69 -5.80
N ASN A 220 15.11 6.81 -5.28
CA ASN A 220 15.96 6.83 -4.09
C ASN A 220 15.18 6.40 -2.84
N ASP A 221 13.95 6.88 -2.67
CA ASP A 221 13.08 6.48 -1.56
C ASP A 221 12.78 4.98 -1.61
N PHE A 222 12.44 4.45 -2.79
CA PHE A 222 12.20 3.03 -2.99
C PHE A 222 13.44 2.16 -2.67
N LYS A 223 14.62 2.61 -3.09
CA LYS A 223 15.90 1.95 -2.73
C LYS A 223 16.15 1.98 -1.22
N ALA A 224 15.87 3.11 -0.57
CA ALA A 224 16.03 3.24 0.88
C ALA A 224 15.09 2.28 1.64
N ILE A 225 13.84 2.09 1.17
CA ILE A 225 12.90 1.11 1.72
C ILE A 225 13.48 -0.30 1.62
N ILE A 226 14.01 -0.69 0.45
CA ILE A 226 14.64 -2.00 0.26
C ILE A 226 15.76 -2.21 1.27
N TYR A 227 16.60 -1.21 1.50
CA TYR A 227 17.71 -1.32 2.46
C TYR A 227 17.23 -1.45 3.90
N ARG A 228 16.20 -0.69 4.32
CA ARG A 228 15.62 -0.80 5.66
C ARG A 228 14.99 -2.17 5.90
N LEU A 229 14.19 -2.66 4.94
CA LEU A 229 13.60 -4.01 5.04
C LEU A 229 14.69 -5.11 5.07
N TYR A 230 15.76 -4.95 4.30
CA TYR A 230 16.87 -5.88 4.30
C TYR A 230 17.62 -5.89 5.64
N GLN A 231 17.89 -4.73 6.21
CA GLN A 231 18.48 -4.59 7.53
C GLN A 231 17.58 -5.17 8.62
N PHE A 232 16.28 -4.92 8.55
CA PHE A 232 15.32 -5.49 9.49
C PHE A 232 15.25 -7.02 9.37
N ALA A 233 15.33 -7.57 8.16
CA ALA A 233 15.39 -9.00 7.94
C ALA A 233 16.62 -9.66 8.62
N ALA A 234 17.72 -8.93 8.82
CA ALA A 234 18.92 -9.46 9.45
C ALA A 234 18.75 -9.73 10.96
N VAL A 235 17.83 -9.01 11.63
CA VAL A 235 17.67 -9.05 13.09
C VAL A 235 16.45 -9.85 13.57
N ILE A 236 15.59 -10.32 12.67
CA ILE A 236 14.40 -11.10 13.01
C ILE A 236 14.64 -12.62 12.92
N PRO A 237 13.77 -13.46 13.54
CA PRO A 237 13.89 -14.93 13.51
C PRO A 237 13.96 -15.52 12.09
N GLY A 238 14.64 -16.66 11.95
CA GLY A 238 14.95 -17.26 10.64
C GLY A 238 13.74 -17.51 9.74
N SER A 239 12.61 -17.93 10.30
CA SER A 239 11.37 -18.16 9.54
C SER A 239 10.79 -16.86 8.96
N ASP A 240 10.81 -15.78 9.75
CA ASP A 240 10.31 -14.46 9.37
C ASP A 240 11.29 -13.77 8.43
N ARG A 241 12.60 -13.95 8.69
CA ARG A 241 13.67 -13.52 7.80
C ARG A 241 13.47 -14.05 6.38
N MET A 242 13.22 -15.34 6.24
CA MET A 242 13.01 -15.96 4.93
C MET A 242 11.80 -15.37 4.19
N ALA A 243 10.72 -15.08 4.92
CA ALA A 243 9.52 -14.46 4.36
C ALA A 243 9.81 -13.02 3.89
N LEU A 244 10.45 -12.22 4.73
CA LEU A 244 10.76 -10.82 4.40
C LEU A 244 11.82 -10.71 3.31
N LEU A 245 12.85 -11.57 3.31
CA LEU A 245 13.87 -11.58 2.24
C LEU A 245 13.27 -11.87 0.86
N ARG A 246 12.22 -12.72 0.77
CA ARG A 246 11.52 -12.90 -0.51
C ARG A 246 10.95 -11.57 -1.02
N ARG A 247 10.31 -10.78 -0.14
CA ARG A 247 9.80 -9.45 -0.50
C ARG A 247 10.93 -8.50 -0.89
N VAL A 248 12.01 -8.46 -0.13
CA VAL A 248 13.21 -7.65 -0.45
C VAL A 248 13.75 -7.98 -1.85
N HIS A 249 13.88 -9.27 -2.19
CA HIS A 249 14.35 -9.67 -3.50
C HIS A 249 13.40 -9.27 -4.64
N GLN A 250 12.08 -9.35 -4.41
CA GLN A 250 11.08 -8.88 -5.37
C GLN A 250 11.18 -7.36 -5.56
N LEU A 251 11.23 -6.60 -4.48
CA LEU A 251 11.38 -5.14 -4.53
C LEU A 251 12.71 -4.73 -5.22
N THR A 252 13.78 -5.48 -4.99
CA THR A 252 15.06 -5.25 -5.68
C THR A 252 14.93 -5.46 -7.19
N MET A 253 14.23 -6.50 -7.61
CA MET A 253 13.90 -6.73 -9.02
C MET A 253 13.06 -5.60 -9.59
N ASP A 254 12.00 -5.17 -8.89
CA ASP A 254 11.11 -4.10 -9.31
C ASP A 254 11.84 -2.75 -9.35
N TYR A 255 12.78 -2.51 -8.44
CA TYR A 255 13.65 -1.34 -8.46
C TYR A 255 14.50 -1.28 -9.73
N ILE A 256 15.20 -2.38 -10.06
CA ILE A 256 16.01 -2.45 -11.28
C ILE A 256 15.14 -2.21 -12.53
N TYR A 257 13.95 -2.82 -12.56
CA TYR A 257 12.97 -2.60 -13.63
C TYR A 257 12.58 -1.11 -13.73
N LYS A 258 12.22 -0.47 -12.61
CA LYS A 258 11.86 0.96 -12.57
C LYS A 258 13.04 1.84 -13.04
N VAL A 259 14.25 1.58 -12.58
CA VAL A 259 15.46 2.31 -13.04
C VAL A 259 15.61 2.22 -14.55
N ILE A 260 15.48 1.03 -15.15
CA ILE A 260 15.59 0.85 -16.60
C ILE A 260 14.52 1.65 -17.35
N VAL A 261 13.26 1.51 -16.93
CA VAL A 261 12.10 2.04 -17.66
C VAL A 261 11.96 3.56 -17.50
N GLU A 262 12.20 4.07 -16.29
CA GLU A 262 11.96 5.47 -15.96
C GLU A 262 13.16 6.37 -16.33
N THR A 263 14.39 5.88 -16.18
CA THR A 263 15.57 6.70 -16.47
C THR A 263 16.11 6.52 -17.89
N ARG A 264 15.98 5.33 -18.46
CA ARG A 264 16.57 4.94 -19.76
C ARG A 264 18.07 5.27 -19.87
N ASN A 265 18.73 5.44 -18.74
CA ASN A 265 20.12 5.86 -18.64
C ASN A 265 21.01 4.70 -18.17
N ARG A 266 21.86 4.20 -19.06
CA ARG A 266 22.75 3.07 -18.79
C ARG A 266 23.74 3.39 -17.67
N HIS A 267 24.32 4.56 -17.69
CA HIS A 267 25.31 4.95 -16.69
C HIS A 267 24.69 5.07 -15.28
N TYR A 268 23.48 5.61 -15.21
CA TYR A 268 22.71 5.64 -13.95
C TYR A 268 22.41 4.22 -13.45
N LEU A 269 21.96 3.32 -14.34
CA LEU A 269 21.71 1.92 -14.00
C LEU A 269 22.96 1.24 -13.45
N ASP A 270 24.09 1.35 -14.14
CA ASP A 270 25.34 0.70 -13.72
C ASP A 270 25.77 1.17 -12.32
N ARG A 271 25.63 2.46 -12.01
CA ARG A 271 25.88 3.00 -10.67
C ARG A 271 24.93 2.40 -9.63
N GLN A 272 23.62 2.30 -9.95
CA GLN A 272 22.65 1.70 -9.01
C GLN A 272 22.93 0.21 -8.77
N LEU A 273 23.31 -0.53 -9.81
CA LEU A 273 23.69 -1.96 -9.67
C LEU A 273 24.93 -2.12 -8.79
N GLU A 274 25.88 -1.20 -8.88
CA GLU A 274 27.09 -1.21 -8.03
C GLU A 274 26.73 -0.95 -6.55
N GLU A 275 25.83 0.00 -6.28
CA GLU A 275 25.34 0.27 -4.93
C GLU A 275 24.60 -0.95 -4.33
N LEU A 276 23.77 -1.62 -5.13
CA LEU A 276 23.09 -2.86 -4.73
C LEU A 276 24.08 -4.00 -4.47
N ARG A 277 25.16 -4.08 -5.29
CA ARG A 277 26.22 -5.09 -5.12
C ARG A 277 26.96 -4.91 -3.81
N LYS A 278 27.31 -3.68 -3.44
CA LYS A 278 27.93 -3.36 -2.15
C LYS A 278 27.08 -3.75 -0.95
N LYS A 279 25.74 -3.81 -1.13
CA LYS A 279 24.79 -4.24 -0.11
C LYS A 279 24.44 -5.74 -0.17
N GLY A 280 25.00 -6.52 -1.09
CA GLY A 280 24.70 -7.94 -1.27
C GLY A 280 23.32 -8.22 -1.89
N LEU A 281 22.70 -7.21 -2.52
CA LEU A 281 21.39 -7.32 -3.16
C LEU A 281 21.47 -7.53 -4.69
N PHE A 282 22.67 -7.43 -5.26
CA PHE A 282 22.95 -7.75 -6.65
C PHE A 282 24.27 -8.55 -6.75
N PRO A 283 24.39 -9.60 -7.58
CA PRO A 283 23.34 -10.17 -8.47
C PRO A 283 22.05 -10.55 -7.74
N LEU A 284 20.91 -10.52 -8.48
CA LEU A 284 19.64 -10.95 -7.89
C LEU A 284 19.74 -12.38 -7.36
N ALA A 285 19.18 -12.63 -6.18
CA ALA A 285 19.26 -13.90 -5.49
C ALA A 285 18.77 -15.07 -6.36
N ASP A 286 19.49 -16.20 -6.32
CA ASP A 286 19.14 -17.41 -7.06
C ASP A 286 17.98 -18.13 -6.37
N LYS A 287 16.77 -17.68 -6.70
CA LYS A 287 15.49 -18.18 -6.17
C LYS A 287 14.46 -18.27 -7.29
N ASP A 288 13.61 -19.28 -7.20
CA ASP A 288 12.54 -19.53 -8.16
C ASP A 288 11.18 -19.01 -7.62
N TYR A 289 11.11 -17.72 -7.27
CA TYR A 289 9.89 -17.13 -6.73
C TYR A 289 8.73 -17.10 -7.73
N THR A 290 9.02 -16.66 -8.96
CA THR A 290 8.06 -16.64 -10.09
C THR A 290 8.80 -16.81 -11.40
N LYS A 291 8.07 -17.21 -12.48
CA LYS A 291 8.64 -17.26 -13.84
C LYS A 291 9.23 -15.91 -14.25
N LYS A 292 8.51 -14.80 -13.94
CA LYS A 292 8.96 -13.43 -14.21
C LYS A 292 10.28 -13.12 -13.49
N TYR A 293 10.38 -13.41 -12.19
CA TYR A 293 11.60 -13.18 -11.41
C TYR A 293 12.79 -13.97 -11.97
N LYS A 294 12.61 -15.27 -12.24
CA LYS A 294 13.64 -16.15 -12.79
C LYS A 294 14.17 -15.67 -14.12
N TRP A 295 13.29 -15.26 -15.03
CA TRP A 295 13.65 -14.73 -16.33
C TRP A 295 14.40 -13.40 -16.21
N PHE A 296 13.87 -12.44 -15.43
CA PHE A 296 14.46 -11.14 -15.22
C PHE A 296 15.85 -11.24 -14.58
N ARG A 297 16.01 -12.11 -13.56
CA ARG A 297 17.29 -12.40 -12.92
C ARG A 297 18.34 -12.89 -13.91
N ARG A 298 17.99 -13.83 -14.79
CA ARG A 298 18.92 -14.34 -15.80
C ARG A 298 19.41 -13.25 -16.73
N LEU A 299 18.52 -12.38 -17.16
CA LEU A 299 18.87 -11.27 -18.05
C LEU A 299 19.70 -10.19 -17.34
N THR A 300 19.32 -9.80 -16.13
CA THR A 300 20.05 -8.75 -15.40
C THR A 300 21.43 -9.17 -14.95
N ASN A 301 21.68 -10.48 -14.76
CA ASN A 301 22.98 -11.02 -14.37
C ASN A 301 23.95 -11.18 -15.55
N SER A 302 23.57 -10.83 -16.79
CA SER A 302 24.44 -10.82 -17.95
C SER A 302 24.51 -9.44 -18.60
N LYS A 303 25.70 -9.06 -19.11
CA LYS A 303 25.89 -7.78 -19.82
C LYS A 303 25.00 -7.67 -21.06
N ILE A 304 24.87 -8.77 -21.82
CA ILE A 304 24.03 -8.83 -23.02
C ILE A 304 22.56 -8.71 -22.65
N GLY A 305 22.12 -9.47 -21.61
CA GLY A 305 20.75 -9.41 -21.13
C GLY A 305 20.36 -8.03 -20.60
N LEU A 306 21.25 -7.34 -19.89
CA LEU A 306 21.01 -5.95 -19.47
C LEU A 306 20.87 -5.00 -20.67
N ALA A 307 21.70 -5.15 -21.70
CA ALA A 307 21.59 -4.35 -22.93
C ALA A 307 20.27 -4.61 -23.65
N PHE A 308 19.83 -5.87 -23.68
CA PHE A 308 18.53 -6.26 -24.22
C PHE A 308 17.37 -5.62 -23.44
N LEU A 309 17.36 -5.72 -22.09
CA LEU A 309 16.34 -5.13 -21.24
C LEU A 309 16.26 -3.61 -21.41
N MET A 310 17.40 -2.92 -21.49
CA MET A 310 17.46 -1.47 -21.69
C MET A 310 16.82 -1.01 -23.01
N ARG A 311 16.85 -1.86 -24.05
CA ARG A 311 16.24 -1.55 -25.35
C ARG A 311 14.75 -1.89 -25.38
N THR A 312 14.34 -2.99 -24.78
CA THR A 312 12.97 -3.56 -24.95
C THR A 312 11.98 -3.07 -23.90
N LEU A 313 12.35 -3.01 -22.61
CA LEU A 313 11.41 -2.65 -21.55
C LEU A 313 10.80 -1.24 -21.69
N PRO A 314 11.56 -0.18 -22.08
CA PRO A 314 10.97 1.12 -22.28
C PRO A 314 9.95 1.21 -23.42
N LEU A 315 10.00 0.29 -24.39
CA LEU A 315 9.05 0.23 -25.51
C LEU A 315 7.72 -0.38 -25.06
N ILE A 316 7.76 -1.47 -24.28
CA ILE A 316 6.57 -2.17 -23.79
C ILE A 316 5.68 -1.27 -22.90
N LYS A 317 6.27 -0.33 -22.17
CA LYS A 317 5.49 0.60 -21.31
C LYS A 317 4.76 1.69 -22.12
N ARG A 318 5.16 1.97 -23.36
CA ARG A 318 4.48 2.98 -24.22
C ARG A 318 3.14 2.50 -24.75
N GLU A 319 2.90 1.17 -24.77
CA GLU A 319 1.69 0.55 -25.32
C GLU A 319 0.62 0.21 -24.26
N ARG A 320 0.84 0.57 -23.00
CA ARG A 320 -0.09 0.38 -21.87
C ARG A 320 -0.43 1.71 -21.20
#